data_3ad55727f48ade6667069d960ecbdfa9
#
_entry.id   3ad55727f48ade6667069d960ecbdfa9
#
_cell.length_a   1.000
_cell.length_b   1.000
_cell.length_c   1.000
_cell.angle_alpha   90.00
_cell.angle_beta   90.00
_cell.angle_gamma   90.00
#
_symmetry.space_group_name_H-M   'P 1'
#
loop_
_entity.id
_entity.type
_entity.pdbx_description
1 polymer ?
#
loop_
_entity_poly.entity_id
_entity_poly.type
_entity_poly.pdbx_seq_one_letter_code
_entity_poly.pdbx_strand_id
1 'polypeptide(L)'
;MKLGVNTFIWSSEFTPANLDLLPRIKAAGFDGVEMPIAQPSQFRTAEIRRGLEANGLSCTVCSVILKAYSRVKDDGVVRGRTNMRVRGVVEGNADLGATLLDGPLYAPVGYLPGRRRTDDEWKRAIEGYQAIAPALVDNGVTLAIEPLNRFETYFLNTAADAVALCEAVNHPHVGVAFDTFHANIEEKSVPAACRSVGRHLKHVQVSEND
;
A
#
# COMPACT_ATOMS: atom_id res chain seq x y z
N MET A 1 1.33 20.33 -0.42
CA MET A 1 0.91 18.97 -0.76
C MET A 1 1.71 18.56 -1.99
N LYS A 2 2.24 17.34 -2.02
CA LYS A 2 2.90 16.81 -3.22
C LYS A 2 1.88 16.04 -4.05
N LEU A 3 1.95 16.17 -5.37
CA LEU A 3 1.12 15.42 -6.32
C LEU A 3 2.01 14.40 -7.05
N GLY A 4 1.61 13.15 -7.03
CA GLY A 4 2.25 12.06 -7.75
C GLY A 4 1.30 11.40 -8.74
N VAL A 5 1.86 10.66 -9.70
CA VAL A 5 1.10 9.82 -10.60
C VAL A 5 1.40 8.36 -10.32
N ASN A 6 0.34 7.54 -10.26
CA ASN A 6 0.49 6.11 -10.13
C ASN A 6 0.85 5.51 -11.50
N THR A 7 1.95 4.79 -11.56
CA THR A 7 2.48 4.24 -12.81
C THR A 7 1.72 2.99 -13.30
N PHE A 8 0.74 2.49 -12.53
CA PHE A 8 -0.20 1.46 -13.01
C PHE A 8 -0.94 1.86 -14.29
N ILE A 9 -1.11 3.16 -14.55
CA ILE A 9 -1.74 3.63 -15.79
C ILE A 9 -0.95 3.28 -17.06
N TRP A 10 0.33 2.91 -16.93
CA TRP A 10 1.19 2.50 -18.04
C TRP A 10 1.69 1.07 -17.94
N SER A 11 1.92 0.57 -16.71
CA SER A 11 2.52 -0.75 -16.51
C SER A 11 2.15 -1.32 -15.15
N SER A 12 1.89 -2.62 -15.10
CA SER A 12 1.67 -3.35 -13.84
C SER A 12 2.94 -3.53 -13.01
N GLU A 13 4.11 -3.27 -13.58
CA GLU A 13 5.41 -3.28 -12.92
C GLU A 13 6.27 -2.13 -13.44
N PHE A 14 6.95 -1.41 -12.56
CA PHE A 14 7.90 -0.39 -12.98
C PHE A 14 9.31 -0.98 -13.02
N THR A 15 9.92 -0.98 -14.20
CA THR A 15 11.25 -1.53 -14.46
C THR A 15 12.14 -0.49 -15.12
N PRO A 16 13.45 -0.72 -15.28
CA PRO A 16 14.33 0.17 -16.03
C PRO A 16 13.86 0.49 -17.46
N ALA A 17 13.07 -0.38 -18.08
CA ALA A 17 12.47 -0.11 -19.38
C ALA A 17 11.45 1.04 -19.38
N ASN A 18 10.98 1.45 -18.18
CA ASN A 18 9.99 2.52 -18.03
C ASN A 18 10.64 3.86 -17.60
N LEU A 19 11.96 3.96 -17.55
CA LEU A 19 12.66 5.16 -17.08
C LEU A 19 12.42 6.38 -17.98
N ASP A 20 12.08 6.21 -19.23
CA ASP A 20 11.68 7.26 -20.15
C ASP A 20 10.37 7.98 -19.77
N LEU A 21 9.55 7.37 -18.91
CA LEU A 21 8.36 8.01 -18.35
C LEU A 21 8.72 9.13 -17.36
N LEU A 22 9.82 9.02 -16.61
CA LEU A 22 10.15 9.95 -15.53
C LEU A 22 10.30 11.41 -16.00
N PRO A 23 11.07 11.73 -17.07
CA PRO A 23 11.13 13.11 -17.56
C PRO A 23 9.78 13.62 -18.09
N ARG A 24 8.94 12.74 -18.65
CA ARG A 24 7.59 13.09 -19.11
C ARG A 24 6.66 13.42 -17.94
N ILE A 25 6.73 12.61 -16.86
CA ILE A 25 5.97 12.84 -15.63
C ILE A 25 6.39 14.18 -14.99
N LYS A 26 7.69 14.46 -14.94
CA LYS A 26 8.20 15.73 -14.43
C LYS A 26 7.74 16.91 -15.27
N ALA A 27 7.79 16.80 -16.60
CA ALA A 27 7.34 17.84 -17.52
C ALA A 27 5.82 18.11 -17.41
N ALA A 28 5.03 17.10 -17.02
CA ALA A 28 3.61 17.24 -16.74
C ALA A 28 3.31 17.94 -15.39
N GLY A 29 4.33 18.28 -14.60
CA GLY A 29 4.21 19.05 -13.37
C GLY A 29 4.03 18.22 -12.09
N PHE A 30 4.22 16.90 -12.15
CA PHE A 30 4.15 16.07 -10.96
C PHE A 30 5.40 16.20 -10.07
N ASP A 31 5.19 16.05 -8.76
CA ASP A 31 6.25 16.06 -7.74
C ASP A 31 6.86 14.67 -7.51
N GLY A 32 6.12 13.62 -7.91
CA GLY A 32 6.55 12.25 -7.66
C GLY A 32 5.78 11.21 -8.47
N VAL A 33 6.15 9.96 -8.21
CA VAL A 33 5.53 8.78 -8.80
C VAL A 33 5.15 7.77 -7.72
N GLU A 34 4.10 7.02 -7.95
CA GLU A 34 3.78 5.83 -7.20
C GLU A 34 4.07 4.60 -8.06
N MET A 35 4.88 3.69 -7.53
CA MET A 35 5.37 2.54 -8.29
C MET A 35 4.79 1.24 -7.75
N PRO A 36 4.20 0.38 -8.62
CA PRO A 36 3.78 -0.96 -8.24
C PRO A 36 5.00 -1.87 -8.01
N ILE A 37 5.06 -2.52 -6.85
CA ILE A 37 6.05 -3.55 -6.52
C ILE A 37 5.36 -4.86 -6.22
N ALA A 38 5.26 -5.74 -7.22
CA ALA A 38 4.69 -7.07 -7.03
C ALA A 38 5.71 -8.07 -6.47
N GLN A 39 6.97 -8.02 -6.93
CA GLN A 39 8.03 -8.92 -6.49
C GLN A 39 9.34 -8.17 -6.21
N PRO A 40 9.73 -8.00 -4.94
CA PRO A 40 10.91 -7.22 -4.55
C PRO A 40 12.22 -7.69 -5.22
N SER A 41 12.36 -9.00 -5.45
CA SER A 41 13.56 -9.59 -6.06
C SER A 41 13.83 -9.20 -7.52
N GLN A 42 12.82 -8.63 -8.20
CA GLN A 42 12.93 -8.19 -9.60
C GLN A 42 13.31 -6.71 -9.75
N PHE A 43 13.37 -5.98 -8.65
CA PHE A 43 13.65 -4.55 -8.66
C PHE A 43 15.13 -4.24 -8.82
N ARG A 44 15.48 -3.46 -9.85
CA ARG A 44 16.76 -2.77 -9.98
C ARG A 44 16.68 -1.41 -9.29
N THR A 45 16.56 -1.42 -7.97
CA THR A 45 16.31 -0.22 -7.15
C THR A 45 17.30 0.89 -7.40
N ALA A 46 18.60 0.58 -7.49
CA ALA A 46 19.65 1.57 -7.71
C ALA A 46 19.53 2.32 -9.05
N GLU A 47 19.08 1.65 -10.11
CA GLU A 47 18.92 2.27 -11.44
C GLU A 47 17.67 3.16 -11.47
N ILE A 48 16.56 2.68 -10.91
CA ILE A 48 15.32 3.44 -10.81
C ILE A 48 15.54 4.66 -9.90
N ARG A 49 16.19 4.49 -8.76
CA ARG A 49 16.52 5.59 -7.84
C ARG A 49 17.32 6.70 -8.52
N ARG A 50 18.37 6.35 -9.29
CA ARG A 50 19.11 7.35 -10.08
C ARG A 50 18.23 8.08 -11.08
N GLY A 51 17.29 7.37 -11.72
CA GLY A 51 16.35 8.00 -12.63
C GLY A 51 15.42 8.99 -11.91
N LEU A 52 14.91 8.64 -10.72
CA LEU A 52 14.09 9.53 -9.89
C LEU A 52 14.88 10.78 -9.48
N GLU A 53 16.10 10.59 -8.95
CA GLU A 53 16.98 11.68 -8.52
C GLU A 53 17.33 12.64 -9.68
N ALA A 54 17.66 12.10 -10.85
CA ALA A 54 17.98 12.88 -12.05
C ALA A 54 16.81 13.75 -12.54
N ASN A 55 15.56 13.33 -12.25
CA ASN A 55 14.35 14.08 -12.62
C ASN A 55 13.74 14.88 -11.45
N GLY A 56 14.34 14.83 -10.25
CA GLY A 56 13.82 15.51 -9.06
C GLY A 56 12.41 15.04 -8.69
N LEU A 57 12.14 13.74 -8.83
CA LEU A 57 10.87 13.11 -8.48
C LEU A 57 10.99 12.35 -7.16
N SER A 58 10.01 12.51 -6.26
CA SER A 58 9.83 11.63 -5.11
C SER A 58 9.13 10.34 -5.52
N CYS A 59 9.24 9.29 -4.67
CA CYS A 59 8.60 8.01 -4.92
C CYS A 59 7.80 7.53 -3.72
N THR A 60 6.64 6.94 -3.97
CA THR A 60 5.90 6.05 -3.08
C THR A 60 5.79 4.68 -3.74
N VAL A 61 5.49 3.66 -2.96
CA VAL A 61 5.37 2.28 -3.46
C VAL A 61 4.01 1.73 -3.08
N CYS A 62 3.28 1.23 -4.09
CA CYS A 62 2.07 0.46 -3.89
C CYS A 62 2.38 -1.04 -4.02
N SER A 63 1.92 -1.86 -3.08
CA SER A 63 2.14 -3.30 -3.09
C SER A 63 0.90 -4.08 -2.66
N VAL A 64 0.78 -5.29 -3.19
CA VAL A 64 -0.36 -6.19 -2.93
C VAL A 64 0.10 -7.53 -2.34
N ILE A 65 -0.79 -8.20 -1.63
CA ILE A 65 -0.60 -9.61 -1.23
C ILE A 65 -0.97 -10.50 -2.41
N LEU A 66 -0.01 -11.30 -2.88
CA LEU A 66 -0.24 -12.29 -3.94
C LEU A 66 -0.96 -13.53 -3.39
N LYS A 67 -1.61 -14.32 -4.27
CA LYS A 67 -2.47 -15.48 -3.91
C LYS A 67 -1.82 -16.52 -2.97
N ALA A 68 -0.49 -16.67 -3.01
CA ALA A 68 0.25 -17.60 -2.14
C ALA A 68 0.51 -17.07 -0.72
N TYR A 69 0.12 -15.82 -0.43
CA TYR A 69 0.40 -15.12 0.81
C TYR A 69 -0.91 -14.67 1.48
N SER A 70 -0.89 -14.48 2.79
CA SER A 70 -2.01 -13.90 3.56
C SER A 70 -1.58 -13.65 4.99
N ARG A 71 -1.97 -12.51 5.57
CA ARG A 71 -1.80 -12.24 7.01
C ARG A 71 -2.91 -12.87 7.84
N VAL A 72 -4.07 -13.05 7.24
CA VAL A 72 -5.30 -13.43 7.95
C VAL A 72 -5.56 -14.93 7.96
N LYS A 73 -4.88 -15.71 7.09
CA LYS A 73 -5.08 -17.14 6.96
C LYS A 73 -4.69 -17.89 8.25
N ASP A 74 -5.43 -18.96 8.55
CA ASP A 74 -5.12 -19.86 9.66
C ASP A 74 -4.02 -20.87 9.28
N ASP A 75 -2.86 -20.35 8.93
CA ASP A 75 -1.67 -21.08 8.58
C ASP A 75 -0.46 -20.23 8.97
N GLY A 76 0.21 -20.63 10.04
CA GLY A 76 1.37 -19.90 10.59
C GLY A 76 2.54 -19.81 9.61
N VAL A 77 2.74 -20.82 8.77
CA VAL A 77 3.81 -20.83 7.76
C VAL A 77 3.51 -19.79 6.68
N VAL A 78 2.26 -19.75 6.20
CA VAL A 78 1.84 -18.74 5.21
C VAL A 78 1.97 -17.33 5.78
N ARG A 79 1.54 -17.10 7.04
CA ARG A 79 1.70 -15.79 7.70
C ARG A 79 3.16 -15.38 7.87
N GLY A 80 4.02 -16.33 8.29
CA GLY A 80 5.46 -16.08 8.42
C GLY A 80 6.12 -15.69 7.08
N ARG A 81 5.80 -16.42 6.02
CA ARG A 81 6.27 -16.11 4.65
C ARG A 81 5.74 -14.74 4.17
N THR A 82 4.51 -14.40 4.50
CA THR A 82 3.92 -13.09 4.18
C THR A 82 4.69 -11.96 4.88
N ASN A 83 5.00 -12.12 6.16
CA ASN A 83 5.76 -11.12 6.90
C ASN A 83 7.18 -10.95 6.35
N MET A 84 7.88 -12.05 6.01
CA MET A 84 9.20 -11.97 5.36
C MET A 84 9.14 -11.22 4.03
N ARG A 85 8.12 -11.52 3.20
CA ARG A 85 7.94 -10.84 1.92
C ARG A 85 7.68 -9.34 2.11
N VAL A 86 6.80 -8.96 3.03
CA VAL A 86 6.52 -7.54 3.26
C VAL A 86 7.72 -6.81 3.84
N ARG A 87 8.55 -7.45 4.68
CA ARG A 87 9.84 -6.87 5.10
C ARG A 87 10.74 -6.59 3.90
N GLY A 88 10.88 -7.54 2.96
CA GLY A 88 11.64 -7.30 1.74
C GLY A 88 11.07 -6.18 0.86
N VAL A 89 9.75 -5.97 0.87
CA VAL A 89 9.14 -4.80 0.20
C VAL A 89 9.51 -3.51 0.94
N VAL A 90 9.50 -3.49 2.26
CA VAL A 90 9.89 -2.33 3.09
C VAL A 90 11.36 -1.95 2.84
N GLU A 91 12.27 -2.94 2.80
CA GLU A 91 13.68 -2.75 2.49
C GLU A 91 13.87 -2.19 1.07
N GLY A 92 13.22 -2.79 0.07
CA GLY A 92 13.24 -2.30 -1.31
C GLY A 92 12.67 -0.90 -1.47
N ASN A 93 11.65 -0.54 -0.67
CA ASN A 93 11.09 0.80 -0.61
C ASN A 93 12.16 1.82 -0.15
N ALA A 94 12.88 1.50 0.93
CA ALA A 94 13.98 2.33 1.42
C ALA A 94 15.14 2.44 0.41
N ASP A 95 15.49 1.34 -0.27
CA ASP A 95 16.51 1.33 -1.31
C ASP A 95 16.16 2.25 -2.50
N LEU A 96 14.87 2.40 -2.82
CA LEU A 96 14.39 3.38 -3.79
C LEU A 96 14.44 4.83 -3.29
N GLY A 97 14.65 5.03 -1.99
CA GLY A 97 14.54 6.33 -1.36
C GLY A 97 13.09 6.74 -1.08
N ALA A 98 12.15 5.80 -1.15
CA ALA A 98 10.75 6.01 -0.82
C ALA A 98 10.53 5.83 0.70
N THR A 99 9.68 6.66 1.28
CA THR A 99 9.37 6.64 2.73
C THR A 99 7.93 6.20 3.02
N LEU A 100 7.18 5.89 1.98
CA LEU A 100 5.80 5.43 2.09
C LEU A 100 5.58 4.18 1.23
N LEU A 101 5.02 3.17 1.87
CA LEU A 101 4.52 1.94 1.28
C LEU A 101 3.02 1.86 1.53
N ASP A 102 2.22 1.72 0.49
CA ASP A 102 0.78 1.56 0.62
C ASP A 102 0.25 0.29 -0.04
N GLY A 103 -1.01 0.04 0.18
CA GLY A 103 -1.77 -1.03 -0.46
C GLY A 103 -2.48 -1.99 0.50
N PRO A 104 -3.23 -2.97 -0.06
CA PRO A 104 -4.02 -3.94 0.69
C PRO A 104 -3.15 -5.11 1.21
N LEU A 105 -2.20 -4.81 2.10
CA LEU A 105 -1.22 -5.78 2.59
C LEU A 105 -1.75 -6.70 3.70
N TYR A 106 -3.00 -7.17 3.63
CA TYR A 106 -3.66 -8.07 4.60
C TYR A 106 -4.08 -9.41 3.98
N ALA A 107 -4.71 -9.41 2.83
CA ALA A 107 -5.20 -10.61 2.14
C ALA A 107 -5.01 -10.47 0.62
N PRO A 108 -5.02 -11.56 -0.14
CA PRO A 108 -4.97 -11.50 -1.60
C PRO A 108 -6.15 -10.71 -2.17
N VAL A 109 -5.88 -9.80 -3.09
CA VAL A 109 -6.92 -9.09 -3.85
C VAL A 109 -7.72 -10.10 -4.67
N GLY A 110 -9.04 -9.96 -4.65
CA GLY A 110 -9.97 -10.87 -5.34
C GLY A 110 -10.28 -12.17 -4.58
N TYR A 111 -9.73 -12.36 -3.37
CA TYR A 111 -10.13 -13.50 -2.53
C TYR A 111 -11.41 -13.16 -1.75
N LEU A 112 -12.51 -13.76 -2.14
CA LEU A 112 -13.86 -13.55 -1.59
C LEU A 112 -14.44 -14.88 -1.08
N PRO A 113 -14.35 -15.18 0.23
CA PRO A 113 -14.80 -16.46 0.80
C PRO A 113 -16.33 -16.55 0.99
N GLY A 114 -17.10 -15.59 0.52
CA GLY A 114 -18.57 -15.56 0.66
C GLY A 114 -19.07 -15.24 2.07
N ARG A 115 -18.22 -14.75 2.96
CA ARG A 115 -18.53 -14.37 4.35
C ARG A 115 -17.74 -13.13 4.76
N ARG A 116 -18.16 -12.50 5.86
CA ARG A 116 -17.37 -11.45 6.50
C ARG A 116 -16.11 -12.02 7.17
N ARG A 117 -15.14 -11.16 7.44
CA ARG A 117 -13.96 -11.51 8.26
C ARG A 117 -14.37 -12.00 9.64
N THR A 118 -13.55 -12.86 10.22
CA THR A 118 -13.72 -13.34 11.61
C THR A 118 -12.85 -12.52 12.57
N ASP A 119 -13.15 -12.59 13.87
CA ASP A 119 -12.34 -11.96 14.91
C ASP A 119 -10.91 -12.53 14.94
N ASP A 120 -10.73 -13.81 14.64
CA ASP A 120 -9.41 -14.42 14.55
C ASP A 120 -8.61 -13.90 13.36
N GLU A 121 -9.24 -13.70 12.21
CA GLU A 121 -8.60 -13.06 11.05
C GLU A 121 -8.18 -11.62 11.38
N TRP A 122 -9.01 -10.90 12.14
CA TRP A 122 -8.70 -9.56 12.61
C TRP A 122 -7.49 -9.54 13.54
N LYS A 123 -7.44 -10.41 14.55
CA LYS A 123 -6.29 -10.56 15.45
C LYS A 123 -5.01 -10.90 14.70
N ARG A 124 -5.08 -11.85 13.76
CA ARG A 124 -3.92 -12.23 12.93
C ARG A 124 -3.40 -11.08 12.07
N ALA A 125 -4.28 -10.22 11.57
CA ALA A 125 -3.86 -9.03 10.84
C ALA A 125 -3.10 -8.07 11.75
N ILE A 126 -3.62 -7.77 12.94
CA ILE A 126 -2.96 -6.93 13.94
C ILE A 126 -1.56 -7.46 14.26
N GLU A 127 -1.47 -8.74 14.64
CA GLU A 127 -0.19 -9.41 14.93
C GLU A 127 0.78 -9.33 13.76
N GLY A 128 0.29 -9.52 12.54
CA GLY A 128 1.09 -9.45 11.33
C GLY A 128 1.66 -8.05 11.08
N TYR A 129 0.89 -6.98 11.32
CA TYR A 129 1.40 -5.61 11.23
C TYR A 129 2.38 -5.26 12.35
N GLN A 130 2.09 -5.68 13.57
CA GLN A 130 3.01 -5.51 14.71
C GLN A 130 4.34 -6.23 14.48
N ALA A 131 4.33 -7.41 13.87
CA ALA A 131 5.54 -8.19 13.59
C ALA A 131 6.47 -7.54 12.55
N ILE A 132 5.96 -6.67 11.68
CA ILE A 132 6.78 -5.93 10.70
C ILE A 132 7.13 -4.50 11.16
N ALA A 133 6.52 -4.01 12.24
CA ALA A 133 6.73 -2.67 12.73
C ALA A 133 8.22 -2.30 12.97
N PRO A 134 9.06 -3.19 13.55
CA PRO A 134 10.49 -2.90 13.65
C PRO A 134 11.16 -2.60 12.30
N ALA A 135 10.83 -3.36 11.24
CA ALA A 135 11.40 -3.11 9.92
C ALA A 135 10.96 -1.76 9.34
N LEU A 136 9.73 -1.30 9.64
CA LEU A 136 9.26 0.02 9.25
C LEU A 136 10.11 1.12 9.91
N VAL A 137 10.41 0.99 11.20
CA VAL A 137 11.24 1.94 11.95
C VAL A 137 12.67 1.94 11.42
N ASP A 138 13.29 0.76 11.32
CA ASP A 138 14.69 0.60 10.90
C ASP A 138 14.96 1.18 9.51
N ASN A 139 13.95 1.16 8.63
CA ASN A 139 14.03 1.67 7.26
C ASN A 139 13.41 3.06 7.07
N GLY A 140 12.85 3.68 8.11
CA GLY A 140 12.19 4.99 8.01
C GLY A 140 10.96 5.00 7.10
N VAL A 141 10.28 3.85 6.97
CA VAL A 141 9.12 3.68 6.09
C VAL A 141 7.83 3.75 6.89
N THR A 142 6.84 4.47 6.35
CA THR A 142 5.46 4.46 6.83
C THR A 142 4.64 3.52 5.94
N LEU A 143 3.88 2.63 6.56
CA LEU A 143 2.94 1.76 5.87
C LEU A 143 1.54 2.34 5.97
N ALA A 144 0.90 2.56 4.84
CA ALA A 144 -0.47 3.03 4.72
C ALA A 144 -1.37 1.87 4.23
N ILE A 145 -2.26 1.39 5.11
CA ILE A 145 -3.18 0.29 4.82
C ILE A 145 -4.32 0.81 3.97
N GLU A 146 -4.55 0.20 2.83
CA GLU A 146 -5.60 0.57 1.89
C GLU A 146 -6.83 -0.34 2.06
N PRO A 147 -8.00 0.20 2.44
CA PRO A 147 -9.26 -0.52 2.32
C PRO A 147 -9.69 -0.58 0.85
N LEU A 148 -10.06 -1.76 0.38
CA LEU A 148 -10.58 -1.97 -0.97
C LEU A 148 -12.09 -2.16 -0.96
N ASN A 149 -12.72 -1.95 -2.12
CA ASN A 149 -14.14 -2.20 -2.28
C ASN A 149 -14.52 -3.70 -2.11
N ARG A 150 -15.80 -3.96 -1.89
CA ARG A 150 -16.37 -5.29 -1.63
C ARG A 150 -16.22 -6.30 -2.76
N PHE A 151 -15.92 -5.85 -3.95
CA PHE A 151 -15.70 -6.74 -5.11
C PHE A 151 -14.26 -7.26 -5.15
N GLU A 152 -13.35 -6.64 -4.40
CA GLU A 152 -11.93 -6.98 -4.37
C GLU A 152 -11.47 -7.56 -3.04
N THR A 153 -12.15 -7.24 -1.94
CA THR A 153 -11.83 -7.84 -0.64
C THR A 153 -13.05 -8.03 0.25
N TYR A 154 -13.00 -9.05 1.09
CA TYR A 154 -13.98 -9.27 2.16
C TYR A 154 -13.51 -8.73 3.51
N PHE A 155 -12.22 -8.33 3.62
CA PHE A 155 -11.56 -8.13 4.90
C PHE A 155 -11.67 -6.70 5.42
N LEU A 156 -11.34 -5.70 4.58
CA LEU A 156 -11.26 -4.29 4.98
C LEU A 156 -11.84 -3.41 3.87
N ASN A 157 -13.04 -2.85 4.10
CA ASN A 157 -13.76 -2.14 3.05
C ASN A 157 -13.97 -0.65 3.35
N THR A 158 -13.99 -0.23 4.62
CA THR A 158 -14.33 1.15 4.98
C THR A 158 -13.18 1.88 5.66
N ALA A 159 -13.20 3.20 5.57
CA ALA A 159 -12.28 4.08 6.30
C ALA A 159 -12.37 3.84 7.82
N ALA A 160 -13.55 3.64 8.35
CA ALA A 160 -13.77 3.37 9.78
C ALA A 160 -13.08 2.05 10.22
N ASP A 161 -13.22 1.00 9.43
CA ASP A 161 -12.54 -0.28 9.70
C ASP A 161 -11.01 -0.14 9.61
N ALA A 162 -10.50 0.64 8.64
CA ALA A 162 -9.07 0.88 8.50
C ALA A 162 -8.49 1.66 9.70
N VAL A 163 -9.21 2.69 10.17
CA VAL A 163 -8.84 3.42 11.39
C VAL A 163 -8.83 2.48 12.60
N ALA A 164 -9.88 1.67 12.78
CA ALA A 164 -9.94 0.71 13.89
C ALA A 164 -8.78 -0.30 13.85
N LEU A 165 -8.36 -0.74 12.65
CA LEU A 165 -7.20 -1.61 12.50
C LEU A 165 -5.90 -0.89 12.88
N CYS A 166 -5.70 0.34 12.43
CA CYS A 166 -4.53 1.15 12.78
C CYS A 166 -4.45 1.42 14.30
N GLU A 167 -5.57 1.70 14.94
CA GLU A 167 -5.66 1.89 16.38
C GLU A 167 -5.32 0.61 17.15
N ALA A 168 -5.80 -0.54 16.68
CA ALA A 168 -5.49 -1.83 17.28
C ALA A 168 -4.02 -2.25 17.08
N VAL A 169 -3.42 -1.93 15.93
CA VAL A 169 -1.96 -2.12 15.69
C VAL A 169 -1.14 -1.19 16.57
N ASN A 170 -1.62 0.02 16.84
CA ASN A 170 -1.05 1.03 17.73
C ASN A 170 0.44 1.32 17.43
N HIS A 171 0.76 1.68 16.19
CA HIS A 171 2.13 1.99 15.81
C HIS A 171 2.20 3.26 14.94
N PRO A 172 3.13 4.21 15.19
CA PRO A 172 3.19 5.51 14.51
C PRO A 172 3.51 5.41 13.00
N HIS A 173 4.22 4.34 12.59
CA HIS A 173 4.54 4.06 11.19
C HIS A 173 3.45 3.24 10.47
N VAL A 174 2.26 3.11 11.06
CA VAL A 174 1.11 2.45 10.42
C VAL A 174 -0.06 3.42 10.37
N GLY A 175 -0.66 3.58 9.20
CA GLY A 175 -1.80 4.45 8.97
C GLY A 175 -2.63 3.98 7.79
N VAL A 176 -3.43 4.88 7.24
CA VAL A 176 -4.43 4.61 6.20
C VAL A 176 -4.03 5.27 4.89
N ALA A 177 -4.09 4.52 3.80
CA ALA A 177 -4.21 5.02 2.45
C ALA A 177 -5.69 5.12 2.11
N PHE A 178 -6.14 6.31 1.72
CA PHE A 178 -7.53 6.56 1.35
C PHE A 178 -7.64 6.71 -0.16
N ASP A 179 -8.25 5.72 -0.82
CA ASP A 179 -8.52 5.78 -2.26
C ASP A 179 -9.97 6.18 -2.51
N THR A 180 -10.18 7.22 -3.31
CA THR A 180 -11.51 7.72 -3.67
C THR A 180 -12.30 6.74 -4.50
N PHE A 181 -11.66 5.89 -5.32
CA PHE A 181 -12.31 4.84 -6.09
C PHE A 181 -13.03 3.84 -5.18
N HIS A 182 -12.30 3.28 -4.21
CA HIS A 182 -12.87 2.32 -3.28
C HIS A 182 -13.89 2.98 -2.35
N ALA A 183 -13.59 4.17 -1.87
CA ALA A 183 -14.48 4.92 -1.00
C ALA A 183 -15.80 5.30 -1.68
N ASN A 184 -15.79 5.60 -2.98
CA ASN A 184 -17.02 5.92 -3.73
C ASN A 184 -17.99 4.72 -3.81
N ILE A 185 -17.47 3.50 -3.75
CA ILE A 185 -18.30 2.28 -3.74
C ILE A 185 -18.81 1.95 -2.33
N GLU A 186 -18.01 2.19 -1.30
CA GLU A 186 -18.27 1.69 0.06
C GLU A 186 -18.85 2.72 1.01
N GLU A 187 -18.55 4.01 0.83
CA GLU A 187 -18.86 5.06 1.79
C GLU A 187 -20.11 5.85 1.40
N LYS A 188 -20.90 6.24 2.38
CA LYS A 188 -22.07 7.12 2.15
C LYS A 188 -21.67 8.53 1.70
N SER A 189 -20.49 8.98 2.10
CA SER A 189 -19.94 10.28 1.77
C SER A 189 -18.41 10.22 1.79
N VAL A 190 -17.81 10.23 0.60
CA VAL A 190 -16.34 10.21 0.43
C VAL A 190 -15.66 11.35 1.23
N PRO A 191 -16.12 12.62 1.17
CA PRO A 191 -15.49 13.67 1.96
C PRO A 191 -15.61 13.49 3.48
N ALA A 192 -16.73 12.93 3.96
CA ALA A 192 -16.91 12.68 5.40
C ALA A 192 -16.02 11.51 5.86
N ALA A 193 -15.96 10.44 5.09
CA ALA A 193 -15.10 9.29 5.34
C ALA A 193 -13.62 9.70 5.36
N CYS A 194 -13.14 10.45 4.37
CA CYS A 194 -11.77 10.96 4.33
C CYS A 194 -11.44 11.80 5.58
N ARG A 195 -12.33 12.71 5.98
CA ARG A 195 -12.13 13.50 7.20
C ARG A 195 -12.07 12.65 8.47
N SER A 196 -12.86 11.57 8.53
CA SER A 196 -12.91 10.68 9.70
C SER A 196 -11.62 9.87 9.90
N VAL A 197 -10.80 9.69 8.87
CA VAL A 197 -9.48 9.05 8.98
C VAL A 197 -8.55 9.86 9.89
N GLY A 198 -8.65 11.19 9.88
CA GLY A 198 -7.97 12.10 10.81
C GLY A 198 -6.45 11.88 10.81
N ARG A 199 -5.87 11.72 12.01
CA ARG A 199 -4.42 11.55 12.22
C ARG A 199 -3.81 10.31 11.54
N HIS A 200 -4.65 9.31 11.24
CA HIS A 200 -4.22 8.06 10.62
C HIS A 200 -4.01 8.20 9.11
N LEU A 201 -4.46 9.28 8.48
CA LEU A 201 -4.28 9.52 7.05
C LEU A 201 -2.79 9.73 6.72
N LYS A 202 -2.25 8.84 5.88
CA LYS A 202 -0.84 8.89 5.44
C LYS A 202 -0.72 9.08 3.93
N HIS A 203 -1.71 8.61 3.18
CA HIS A 203 -1.72 8.66 1.72
C HIS A 203 -3.13 8.86 1.19
N VAL A 204 -3.26 9.50 0.03
CA VAL A 204 -4.54 9.64 -0.69
C VAL A 204 -4.31 9.29 -2.15
N GLN A 205 -5.11 8.38 -2.66
CA GLN A 205 -5.21 8.10 -4.08
C GLN A 205 -6.52 8.68 -4.62
N VAL A 206 -6.44 9.34 -5.77
CA VAL A 206 -7.59 9.97 -6.42
C VAL A 206 -7.77 9.35 -7.79
N SER A 207 -8.85 8.64 -7.95
CA SER A 207 -9.24 7.98 -9.19
C SER A 207 -10.77 8.01 -9.36
N GLU A 208 -11.23 7.86 -10.59
CA GLU A 208 -12.63 7.88 -10.98
C GLU A 208 -13.22 6.46 -11.08
N ASN A 209 -14.57 6.35 -11.09
CA ASN A 209 -15.30 5.09 -11.14
C ASN A 209 -16.15 4.95 -12.41
N ASP A 210 -16.20 5.94 -13.28
CA ASP A 210 -16.97 5.98 -14.52
C ASP A 210 -16.16 5.56 -15.75
#